data_fb289e7728e1eed35f5365f55e302ed0
#
_entry.id   fb289e7728e1eed35f5365f55e302ed0
#
_cell.length_a   1.000
_cell.length_b   1.000
_cell.length_c   1.000
_cell.angle_alpha   90.00
_cell.angle_beta   90.00
_cell.angle_gamma   90.00
#
_symmetry.space_group_name_H-M   'P 1'
#
loop_
_entity.id
_entity.type
_entity.pdbx_description
1 polymer ?
#
loop_
_entity_poly.entity_id
_entity_poly.type
_entity_poly.pdbx_seq_one_letter_code
_entity_poly.pdbx_strand_id
1 'polypeptide(L)'
;MIVAILAAMLLPALGKARDTARRSNCASQLKQVISGHLFYANDYDGFIFGWKNGYKYQDQSAQSWGQLFSQAKFLPDSVMNCPGQKKRRGSFNGNCTYGLFNHLQNTTYMEDGSENARYKTFGNFYSLCISGADYTIIYTTKAMRNASRLHLFTDTWRDAIKATGDDVGTAVWAYSPLDNSFYTASIHHGNRGAMAYADGHVDHPGELDLREKGFTRFVVNGIRREY
;
A
#
# COMPACT_ATOMS: atom_id res chain seq x y z
N MET A 1 5.14 -31.09 35.79
CA MET A 1 5.51 -31.59 34.45
C MET A 1 4.39 -31.49 33.41
N ILE A 2 3.14 -31.86 33.70
CA ILE A 2 1.98 -31.82 32.79
C ILE A 2 1.70 -30.40 32.23
N VAL A 3 1.75 -29.38 33.10
CA VAL A 3 1.48 -27.97 32.71
C VAL A 3 2.48 -27.46 31.65
N ALA A 4 3.77 -27.85 31.79
CA ALA A 4 4.80 -27.45 30.83
C ALA A 4 4.57 -28.06 29.43
N ILE A 5 4.08 -29.29 29.37
CA ILE A 5 3.76 -29.96 28.09
C ILE A 5 2.55 -29.30 27.41
N LEU A 6 1.50 -28.99 28.19
CA LEU A 6 0.32 -28.31 27.70
C LEU A 6 0.66 -26.88 27.21
N ALA A 7 1.48 -26.13 27.97
CA ALA A 7 1.94 -24.81 27.54
C ALA A 7 2.76 -24.86 26.24
N ALA A 8 3.66 -25.84 26.09
CA ALA A 8 4.47 -26.01 24.90
C ALA A 8 3.62 -26.29 23.63
N MET A 9 2.50 -26.96 23.76
CA MET A 9 1.57 -27.22 22.65
C MET A 9 0.70 -26.00 22.32
N LEU A 10 0.37 -25.17 23.31
CA LEU A 10 -0.49 -23.99 23.13
C LEU A 10 0.26 -22.80 22.51
N LEU A 11 1.55 -22.62 22.78
CA LEU A 11 2.32 -21.47 22.29
C LEU A 11 2.33 -21.35 20.75
N PRO A 12 2.59 -22.42 19.96
CA PRO A 12 2.53 -22.33 18.50
C PRO A 12 1.12 -22.02 17.97
N ALA A 13 0.08 -22.58 18.60
CA ALA A 13 -1.30 -22.34 18.21
C ALA A 13 -1.72 -20.88 18.47
N LEU A 14 -1.32 -20.32 19.61
CA LEU A 14 -1.58 -18.93 19.98
C LEU A 14 -0.85 -17.95 19.02
N GLY A 15 0.37 -18.27 18.60
CA GLY A 15 1.11 -17.51 17.59
C GLY A 15 0.34 -17.41 16.27
N LYS A 16 -0.10 -18.57 15.74
CA LYS A 16 -0.91 -18.64 14.50
C LYS A 16 -2.24 -17.89 14.61
N ALA A 17 -2.93 -18.02 15.75
CA ALA A 17 -4.18 -17.31 16.00
C ALA A 17 -3.98 -15.79 16.01
N ARG A 18 -2.91 -15.31 16.65
CA ARG A 18 -2.55 -13.88 16.66
C ARG A 18 -2.25 -13.34 15.26
N ASP A 19 -1.50 -14.07 14.44
CA ASP A 19 -1.19 -13.65 13.07
C ASP A 19 -2.45 -13.62 12.18
N THR A 20 -3.35 -14.59 12.36
CA THR A 20 -4.63 -14.60 11.67
C THR A 20 -5.49 -13.40 12.08
N ALA A 21 -5.57 -13.07 13.37
CA ALA A 21 -6.30 -11.91 13.85
C ALA A 21 -5.72 -10.59 13.32
N ARG A 22 -4.38 -10.45 13.30
CA ARG A 22 -3.72 -9.27 12.72
C ARG A 22 -4.01 -9.13 11.23
N ARG A 23 -3.99 -10.24 10.48
CA ARG A 23 -4.33 -10.26 9.05
C ARG A 23 -5.76 -9.81 8.81
N SER A 24 -6.73 -10.32 9.57
CA SER A 24 -8.13 -9.90 9.47
C SER A 24 -8.31 -8.41 9.78
N ASN A 25 -7.65 -7.90 10.81
CA ASN A 25 -7.68 -6.47 11.15
C ASN A 25 -7.05 -5.62 10.04
N CYS A 26 -5.92 -6.04 9.49
CA CYS A 26 -5.26 -5.37 8.37
C CYS A 26 -6.20 -5.29 7.15
N ALA A 27 -6.85 -6.39 6.78
CA ALA A 27 -7.81 -6.41 5.69
C ALA A 27 -9.02 -5.51 5.94
N SER A 28 -9.55 -5.50 7.15
CA SER A 28 -10.65 -4.62 7.54
C SER A 28 -10.28 -3.14 7.43
N GLN A 29 -9.08 -2.78 7.87
CA GLN A 29 -8.57 -1.41 7.73
C GLN A 29 -8.34 -1.05 6.26
N LEU A 30 -7.71 -1.94 5.49
CA LEU A 30 -7.48 -1.71 4.06
C LEU A 30 -8.79 -1.59 3.27
N LYS A 31 -9.85 -2.35 3.68
CA LYS A 31 -11.20 -2.19 3.14
C LYS A 31 -11.76 -0.79 3.42
N GLN A 32 -11.53 -0.24 4.61
CA GLN A 32 -11.94 1.13 4.94
C GLN A 32 -11.14 2.15 4.11
N VAL A 33 -9.84 1.94 3.92
CA VAL A 33 -8.99 2.80 3.08
C VAL A 33 -9.51 2.86 1.65
N ILE A 34 -9.71 1.70 1.00
CA ILE A 34 -10.21 1.70 -0.39
C ILE A 34 -11.63 2.25 -0.48
N SER A 35 -12.51 1.95 0.48
CA SER A 35 -13.86 2.51 0.51
C SER A 35 -13.84 4.04 0.64
N GLY A 36 -12.99 4.58 1.53
CA GLY A 36 -12.78 6.04 1.67
C GLY A 36 -12.33 6.70 0.37
N HIS A 37 -11.43 6.04 -0.38
CA HIS A 37 -10.99 6.55 -1.68
C HIS A 37 -12.07 6.48 -2.75
N LEU A 38 -12.92 5.46 -2.75
CA LEU A 38 -14.04 5.36 -3.68
C LEU A 38 -15.13 6.40 -3.37
N PHE A 39 -15.41 6.68 -2.09
CA PHE A 39 -16.28 7.79 -1.69
C PHE A 39 -15.69 9.14 -2.09
N TYR A 40 -14.39 9.37 -1.81
CA TYR A 40 -13.69 10.57 -2.28
C TYR A 40 -13.80 10.73 -3.80
N ALA A 41 -13.55 9.67 -4.57
CA ALA A 41 -13.66 9.71 -6.02
C ALA A 41 -15.09 10.03 -6.50
N ASN A 42 -16.11 9.54 -5.80
CA ASN A 42 -17.50 9.86 -6.12
C ASN A 42 -17.81 11.36 -5.95
N ASP A 43 -17.24 11.98 -4.91
CA ASP A 43 -17.44 13.39 -4.62
C ASP A 43 -16.59 14.32 -5.51
N TYR A 44 -15.49 13.80 -6.06
CA TYR A 44 -14.52 14.53 -6.89
C TYR A 44 -14.45 14.00 -8.34
N ASP A 45 -15.60 13.80 -8.97
CA ASP A 45 -15.73 13.46 -10.40
C ASP A 45 -14.93 12.23 -10.86
N GLY A 46 -14.72 11.26 -9.97
CA GLY A 46 -13.98 10.04 -10.24
C GLY A 46 -12.46 10.15 -10.01
N PHE A 47 -11.98 11.26 -9.46
CA PHE A 47 -10.55 11.45 -9.20
C PHE A 47 -10.13 10.89 -7.86
N ILE A 48 -8.98 10.20 -7.82
CA ILE A 48 -8.27 9.77 -6.63
C ILE A 48 -6.96 10.56 -6.55
N PHE A 49 -6.74 11.23 -5.43
CA PHE A 49 -5.49 11.93 -5.16
C PHE A 49 -4.40 10.94 -4.74
N GLY A 50 -3.27 10.94 -5.42
CA GLY A 50 -2.11 10.12 -5.09
C GLY A 50 -1.04 10.88 -4.33
N TRP A 51 -0.43 11.84 -5.03
CA TRP A 51 0.70 12.61 -4.52
C TRP A 51 0.78 13.98 -5.21
N LYS A 52 1.22 15.01 -4.47
CA LYS A 52 1.59 16.31 -5.04
C LYS A 52 2.80 16.87 -4.33
N ASN A 53 3.86 17.19 -5.06
CA ASN A 53 5.00 17.90 -4.52
C ASN A 53 4.60 19.32 -4.12
N GLY A 54 5.04 19.78 -2.93
CA GLY A 54 4.76 21.14 -2.44
C GLY A 54 3.31 21.43 -2.05
N TYR A 55 2.40 20.45 -2.16
CA TYR A 55 0.99 20.68 -1.83
C TYR A 55 0.76 20.93 -0.32
N LYS A 56 -0.08 21.91 0.00
CA LYS A 56 -0.54 22.19 1.35
C LYS A 56 -2.07 22.12 1.40
N TYR A 57 -2.59 21.53 2.45
CA TYR A 57 -4.00 21.57 2.80
C TYR A 57 -4.14 22.36 4.10
N GLN A 58 -4.88 23.50 4.09
CA GLN A 58 -5.00 24.40 5.24
C GLN A 58 -3.63 24.75 5.88
N ASP A 59 -2.66 25.17 5.04
CA ASP A 59 -1.28 25.54 5.42
C ASP A 59 -0.42 24.40 6.00
N GLN A 60 -0.92 23.17 6.05
CA GLN A 60 -0.16 21.99 6.43
C GLN A 60 0.27 21.20 5.19
N SER A 61 1.48 20.65 5.22
CA SER A 61 1.95 19.78 4.14
C SER A 61 1.02 18.58 3.96
N ALA A 62 0.47 18.38 2.76
CA ALA A 62 -0.44 17.30 2.39
C ALA A 62 0.03 16.60 1.12
N GLN A 63 1.32 16.29 1.02
CA GLN A 63 1.94 15.75 -0.18
C GLN A 63 1.44 14.35 -0.58
N SER A 64 1.04 13.52 0.36
CA SER A 64 0.52 12.18 0.08
C SER A 64 -0.99 12.09 0.32
N TRP A 65 -1.62 11.06 -0.27
CA TRP A 65 -3.03 10.76 -0.01
C TRP A 65 -3.30 10.60 1.50
N GLY A 66 -2.39 9.96 2.24
CA GLY A 66 -2.57 9.75 3.68
C GLY A 66 -2.55 11.06 4.47
N GLN A 67 -1.68 12.02 4.11
CA GLN A 67 -1.69 13.34 4.73
C GLN A 67 -2.98 14.09 4.44
N LEU A 68 -3.43 14.09 3.18
CA LEU A 68 -4.69 14.73 2.80
C LEU A 68 -5.87 14.11 3.57
N PHE A 69 -5.97 12.79 3.61
CA PHE A 69 -7.10 12.10 4.24
C PHE A 69 -7.13 12.28 5.77
N SER A 70 -5.95 12.34 6.40
CA SER A 70 -5.81 12.66 7.83
C SER A 70 -6.26 14.09 8.14
N GLN A 71 -5.72 15.06 7.42
CA GLN A 71 -5.97 16.49 7.64
C GLN A 71 -7.43 16.88 7.31
N ALA A 72 -7.96 16.33 6.22
CA ALA A 72 -9.35 16.54 5.81
C ALA A 72 -10.35 15.67 6.60
N LYS A 73 -9.85 14.81 7.52
CA LYS A 73 -10.67 13.90 8.35
C LYS A 73 -11.55 12.93 7.54
N PHE A 74 -11.10 12.55 6.35
CA PHE A 74 -11.76 11.51 5.57
C PHE A 74 -11.58 10.13 6.21
N LEU A 75 -10.39 9.87 6.80
CA LEU A 75 -10.08 8.63 7.50
C LEU A 75 -9.27 8.93 8.78
N PRO A 76 -9.52 8.20 9.87
CA PRO A 76 -8.69 8.31 11.07
C PRO A 76 -7.31 7.69 10.82
N ASP A 77 -6.25 8.27 11.39
CA ASP A 77 -4.85 7.84 11.23
C ASP A 77 -4.62 6.36 11.58
N SER A 78 -5.39 5.87 12.56
CA SER A 78 -5.30 4.47 12.99
C SER A 78 -5.67 3.46 11.91
N VAL A 79 -6.52 3.84 10.96
CA VAL A 79 -7.00 2.97 9.87
C VAL A 79 -5.99 2.91 8.73
N MET A 80 -5.14 3.93 8.59
CA MET A 80 -4.17 4.01 7.50
C MET A 80 -2.86 3.26 7.77
N ASN A 81 -2.81 2.51 8.87
CA ASN A 81 -1.62 1.78 9.29
C ASN A 81 -1.93 0.33 9.67
N CYS A 82 -1.17 -0.60 9.10
CA CYS A 82 -1.29 -2.01 9.42
C CYS A 82 -0.96 -2.27 10.91
N PRO A 83 -1.83 -2.98 11.65
CA PRO A 83 -1.61 -3.26 13.07
C PRO A 83 -0.44 -4.23 13.32
N GLY A 84 0.05 -4.91 12.29
CA GLY A 84 1.21 -5.80 12.34
C GLY A 84 2.55 -5.10 12.20
N GLN A 85 2.56 -3.87 11.71
CA GLN A 85 3.79 -3.08 11.55
C GLN A 85 4.06 -2.22 12.79
N LYS A 86 5.35 -2.04 13.12
CA LYS A 86 5.75 -1.10 14.16
C LYS A 86 5.45 0.32 13.72
N LYS A 87 4.72 1.06 14.53
CA LYS A 87 4.44 2.47 14.29
C LYS A 87 5.69 3.31 14.54
N ARG A 88 5.95 4.27 13.66
CA ARG A 88 6.95 5.29 13.91
C ARG A 88 6.58 6.07 15.19
N ARG A 89 7.55 6.31 16.06
CA ARG A 89 7.38 7.22 17.21
C ARG A 89 7.27 8.66 16.67
N GLY A 90 6.18 9.35 16.96
CA GLY A 90 5.94 10.72 16.53
C GLY A 90 4.57 10.93 15.92
N SER A 91 4.27 12.18 15.53
CA SER A 91 3.03 12.52 14.86
C SER A 91 2.95 11.88 13.48
N PHE A 92 1.75 11.54 13.06
CA PHE A 92 1.45 11.07 11.71
C PHE A 92 1.92 12.12 10.69
N ASN A 93 2.86 11.75 9.83
CA ASN A 93 3.42 12.62 8.80
C ASN A 93 3.05 12.19 7.38
N GLY A 94 1.97 11.42 7.23
CA GLY A 94 1.48 10.91 5.96
C GLY A 94 2.18 9.66 5.43
N ASN A 95 3.18 9.14 6.14
CA ASN A 95 3.76 7.85 5.84
C ASN A 95 2.85 6.75 6.42
N CYS A 96 1.90 6.32 5.62
CA CYS A 96 1.02 5.20 5.90
C CYS A 96 1.76 3.89 5.66
N THR A 97 1.32 2.82 6.30
CA THR A 97 1.80 1.48 5.95
C THR A 97 1.06 0.89 4.75
N TYR A 98 -0.07 1.49 4.33
CA TYR A 98 -0.76 1.16 3.10
C TYR A 98 -0.36 2.15 2.02
N GLY A 99 0.30 1.64 0.98
CA GLY A 99 0.69 2.44 -0.17
C GLY A 99 -0.34 2.38 -1.29
N LEU A 100 -0.56 3.52 -1.95
CA LEU A 100 -1.27 3.60 -3.23
C LEU A 100 -0.28 3.31 -4.37
N PHE A 101 -0.73 2.62 -5.40
CA PHE A 101 0.07 2.35 -6.59
C PHE A 101 0.70 3.63 -7.15
N ASN A 102 2.02 3.60 -7.39
CA ASN A 102 2.75 4.71 -7.99
C ASN A 102 3.40 4.28 -9.31
N HIS A 103 2.87 4.78 -10.37
CA HIS A 103 3.34 4.52 -11.73
C HIS A 103 4.77 5.04 -11.97
N LEU A 104 5.12 6.22 -11.47
CA LEU A 104 6.43 6.86 -11.73
C LEU A 104 7.63 6.08 -11.20
N GLN A 105 7.40 5.19 -10.24
CA GLN A 105 8.45 4.40 -9.60
C GLN A 105 8.55 2.98 -10.15
N ASN A 106 7.97 2.73 -11.31
CA ASN A 106 7.95 1.42 -11.93
C ASN A 106 8.80 1.42 -13.19
N THR A 107 10.04 0.89 -13.12
CA THR A 107 10.96 0.78 -14.26
C THR A 107 10.39 -0.02 -15.42
N THR A 108 9.62 -1.06 -15.11
CA THR A 108 9.00 -1.93 -16.10
C THR A 108 8.01 -1.20 -16.99
N TYR A 109 7.58 -0.01 -16.59
CA TYR A 109 6.68 0.84 -17.36
C TYR A 109 7.40 1.71 -18.42
N MET A 110 8.72 1.92 -18.25
CA MET A 110 9.44 2.92 -19.05
C MET A 110 10.35 2.33 -20.14
N GLU A 111 10.83 1.10 -20.00
CA GLU A 111 11.96 0.62 -20.83
C GLU A 111 11.64 -0.47 -21.86
N ASP A 112 10.56 -1.26 -21.69
CA ASP A 112 10.34 -2.46 -22.52
C ASP A 112 9.00 -2.51 -23.27
N GLY A 113 8.25 -1.42 -23.31
CA GLY A 113 6.91 -1.42 -23.95
C GLY A 113 5.82 -2.17 -23.15
N SER A 114 6.12 -2.69 -21.96
CA SER A 114 5.17 -3.35 -21.07
C SER A 114 4.14 -2.36 -20.50
N GLU A 115 4.46 -1.09 -20.50
CA GLU A 115 3.54 0.03 -20.29
C GLU A 115 2.26 -0.15 -21.10
N ASN A 116 2.42 -0.46 -22.39
CA ASN A 116 1.32 -0.73 -23.30
C ASN A 116 0.46 -1.92 -22.89
N ALA A 117 1.04 -2.97 -22.30
CA ALA A 117 0.30 -4.15 -21.89
C ALA A 117 -0.59 -3.87 -20.66
N ARG A 118 -0.09 -3.14 -19.67
CA ARG A 118 -0.87 -2.77 -18.47
C ARG A 118 -1.93 -1.73 -18.75
N TYR A 119 -1.64 -0.71 -19.58
CA TYR A 119 -2.65 0.24 -20.02
C TYR A 119 -3.72 -0.41 -20.90
N LYS A 120 -3.35 -1.34 -21.77
CA LYS A 120 -4.34 -2.14 -22.52
C LYS A 120 -5.26 -2.93 -21.58
N THR A 121 -4.71 -3.49 -20.53
CA THR A 121 -5.46 -4.31 -19.56
C THR A 121 -6.30 -3.47 -18.60
N PHE A 122 -5.73 -2.41 -18.04
CA PHE A 122 -6.33 -1.66 -16.92
C PHE A 122 -6.81 -0.25 -17.30
N GLY A 123 -6.56 0.19 -18.53
CA GLY A 123 -6.91 1.52 -19.02
C GLY A 123 -5.87 2.59 -18.63
N ASN A 124 -5.98 3.75 -19.27
CA ASN A 124 -5.14 4.91 -18.96
C ASN A 124 -5.76 5.72 -17.80
N PHE A 125 -5.72 5.15 -16.60
CA PHE A 125 -6.32 5.74 -15.41
C PHE A 125 -5.40 6.68 -14.64
N TYR A 126 -4.16 6.82 -15.06
CA TYR A 126 -3.13 7.62 -14.41
C TYR A 126 -2.94 8.94 -15.13
N SER A 127 -2.80 10.01 -14.40
CA SER A 127 -2.48 11.34 -14.91
C SER A 127 -1.37 11.98 -14.08
N LEU A 128 -0.32 12.44 -14.78
CA LEU A 128 0.77 13.22 -14.22
C LEU A 128 0.61 14.66 -14.70
N CYS A 129 0.25 15.55 -13.79
CA CYS A 129 0.21 16.99 -14.07
C CYS A 129 1.51 17.62 -13.61
N ILE A 130 2.28 18.19 -14.51
CA ILE A 130 3.54 18.90 -14.21
C ILE A 130 3.31 20.39 -14.38
N SER A 131 3.71 21.19 -13.38
CA SER A 131 3.69 22.64 -13.44
C SER A 131 5.00 23.19 -12.86
N GLY A 132 5.95 23.52 -13.71
CA GLY A 132 7.30 23.90 -13.30
C GLY A 132 8.04 22.79 -12.59
N ALA A 133 8.50 23.03 -11.34
CA ALA A 133 9.13 22.02 -10.50
C ALA A 133 8.13 21.13 -9.74
N ASP A 134 6.83 21.47 -9.78
CA ASP A 134 5.80 20.74 -9.08
C ASP A 134 5.16 19.67 -9.98
N TYR A 135 4.81 18.54 -9.38
CA TYR A 135 4.03 17.51 -10.06
C TYR A 135 2.92 16.97 -9.16
N THR A 136 1.84 16.58 -9.80
CA THR A 136 0.68 15.98 -9.15
C THR A 136 0.35 14.65 -9.80
N ILE A 137 0.17 13.62 -8.98
CA ILE A 137 -0.27 12.30 -9.41
C ILE A 137 -1.75 12.17 -9.07
N ILE A 138 -2.56 11.95 -10.09
CA ILE A 138 -4.00 11.77 -9.98
C ILE A 138 -4.38 10.50 -10.73
N TYR A 139 -5.33 9.75 -10.19
CA TYR A 139 -5.93 8.60 -10.86
C TYR A 139 -7.40 8.91 -11.15
N THR A 140 -7.92 8.41 -12.26
CA THR A 140 -9.34 8.54 -12.59
C THR A 140 -10.01 7.17 -12.66
N THR A 141 -11.01 6.97 -11.83
CA THR A 141 -11.77 5.71 -11.77
C THR A 141 -12.55 5.48 -13.07
N LYS A 142 -12.94 6.53 -13.77
CA LYS A 142 -13.67 6.47 -15.05
C LYS A 142 -12.86 5.79 -16.17
N ALA A 143 -11.54 5.83 -16.11
CA ALA A 143 -10.66 5.19 -17.09
C ALA A 143 -10.16 3.81 -16.65
N MET A 144 -10.45 3.38 -15.42
CA MET A 144 -10.05 2.07 -14.91
C MET A 144 -10.84 0.96 -15.58
N ARG A 145 -10.12 -0.05 -16.06
CA ARG A 145 -10.68 -1.29 -16.64
C ARG A 145 -10.28 -2.46 -15.77
N ASN A 146 -11.06 -3.55 -15.83
CA ASN A 146 -10.79 -4.75 -15.02
C ASN A 146 -10.54 -4.42 -13.54
N ALA A 147 -11.41 -3.60 -12.95
CA ALA A 147 -11.25 -3.06 -11.60
C ALA A 147 -11.01 -4.14 -10.52
N SER A 148 -11.59 -5.35 -10.70
CA SER A 148 -11.39 -6.49 -9.82
C SER A 148 -9.98 -7.13 -9.91
N ARG A 149 -9.16 -6.72 -10.87
CA ARG A 149 -7.77 -7.17 -11.04
C ARG A 149 -6.76 -6.04 -10.90
N LEU A 150 -7.22 -4.79 -10.88
CA LEU A 150 -6.36 -3.62 -10.72
C LEU A 150 -6.07 -3.39 -9.24
N HIS A 151 -4.84 -3.67 -8.83
CA HIS A 151 -4.37 -3.41 -7.48
C HIS A 151 -4.17 -1.91 -7.27
N LEU A 152 -4.78 -1.34 -6.25
CA LEU A 152 -4.59 0.06 -5.90
C LEU A 152 -3.82 0.22 -4.59
N PHE A 153 -4.14 -0.53 -3.56
CA PHE A 153 -3.47 -0.44 -2.27
C PHE A 153 -2.89 -1.77 -1.83
N THR A 154 -1.75 -1.72 -1.16
CA THR A 154 -1.14 -2.88 -0.50
C THR A 154 -0.35 -2.44 0.72
N ASP A 155 -0.08 -3.38 1.62
CA ASP A 155 0.94 -3.19 2.65
C ASP A 155 2.28 -2.84 2.00
N THR A 156 3.02 -1.90 2.59
CA THR A 156 4.30 -1.43 2.07
C THR A 156 5.41 -1.53 3.11
N TRP A 157 6.64 -1.60 2.62
CA TRP A 157 7.85 -1.63 3.43
C TRP A 157 8.84 -0.59 2.94
N ARG A 158 9.51 0.08 3.87
CA ARG A 158 10.58 1.03 3.59
C ARG A 158 11.87 0.57 4.25
N ASP A 159 12.82 0.14 3.45
CA ASP A 159 14.10 -0.45 3.93
C ASP A 159 15.08 0.60 4.50
N ALA A 160 14.95 1.88 4.08
CA ALA A 160 15.83 2.96 4.51
C ALA A 160 15.78 3.27 6.02
N ILE A 161 14.86 2.65 6.75
CA ILE A 161 14.67 2.86 8.18
C ILE A 161 15.31 1.74 9.01
N LYS A 162 15.91 0.76 8.39
CA LYS A 162 16.72 -0.26 9.08
C LYS A 162 17.81 0.36 9.95
N ALA A 163 18.34 1.51 9.55
CA ALA A 163 19.35 2.26 10.31
C ALA A 163 18.80 2.87 11.62
N THR A 164 17.48 3.03 11.75
CA THR A 164 16.81 3.60 12.93
C THR A 164 15.94 2.59 13.69
N GLY A 165 15.82 1.36 13.20
CA GLY A 165 15.05 0.30 13.84
C GLY A 165 13.52 0.45 13.77
N ASP A 166 13.02 1.40 13.00
CA ASP A 166 11.58 1.64 12.81
C ASP A 166 11.10 1.05 11.47
N ASP A 167 10.30 0.00 11.53
CA ASP A 167 9.58 -0.54 10.38
C ASP A 167 8.46 0.43 10.00
N VAL A 168 8.63 1.18 8.93
CA VAL A 168 7.62 2.14 8.45
C VAL A 168 7.29 1.83 7.01
N GLY A 169 6.00 1.76 6.70
CA GLY A 169 5.52 1.69 5.34
C GLY A 169 5.73 2.99 4.55
N THR A 170 5.32 2.99 3.32
CA THR A 170 5.29 4.18 2.46
C THR A 170 3.87 4.40 1.93
N ALA A 171 3.52 5.66 1.67
CA ALA A 171 2.21 6.01 1.11
C ALA A 171 2.02 5.53 -0.35
N VAL A 172 3.03 4.95 -0.96
CA VAL A 172 3.02 4.51 -2.36
C VAL A 172 3.80 3.21 -2.54
N TRP A 173 3.45 2.45 -3.58
CA TRP A 173 4.14 1.21 -3.96
C TRP A 173 4.25 1.08 -5.49
N ALA A 174 5.15 0.21 -5.96
CA ALA A 174 5.31 -0.13 -7.37
C ALA A 174 5.54 -1.65 -7.56
N TYR A 175 5.23 -2.19 -8.73
CA TYR A 175 5.46 -3.60 -9.06
C TYR A 175 6.95 -3.95 -9.13
N SER A 176 7.75 -3.03 -9.68
CA SER A 176 9.19 -3.15 -9.83
C SER A 176 9.82 -1.81 -9.45
N PRO A 177 10.02 -1.54 -8.14
CA PRO A 177 10.56 -0.26 -7.71
C PRO A 177 11.99 -0.05 -8.21
N LEU A 178 12.27 1.15 -8.73
CA LEU A 178 13.59 1.60 -9.20
C LEU A 178 14.62 1.62 -8.09
N ASP A 179 14.22 2.12 -6.94
CA ASP A 179 15.05 2.27 -5.77
C ASP A 179 14.78 1.12 -4.80
N ASN A 180 15.86 0.52 -4.32
CA ASN A 180 15.82 -0.60 -3.40
C ASN A 180 15.27 -0.28 -2.02
N SER A 181 15.07 1.00 -1.68
CA SER A 181 14.71 1.44 -0.32
C SER A 181 13.28 1.88 -0.15
N PHE A 182 12.56 2.17 -1.25
CA PHE A 182 11.22 2.77 -1.20
C PHE A 182 10.24 2.00 -2.09
N TYR A 183 8.96 2.18 -1.87
CA TYR A 183 7.88 1.74 -2.76
C TYR A 183 7.67 0.22 -2.88
N THR A 184 8.16 -0.55 -1.93
CA THR A 184 8.10 -2.02 -1.99
C THR A 184 6.83 -2.54 -1.32
N ALA A 185 6.09 -3.40 -2.02
CA ALA A 185 4.98 -4.15 -1.43
C ALA A 185 5.50 -5.11 -0.34
N SER A 186 4.69 -5.37 0.68
CA SER A 186 5.09 -6.18 1.83
C SER A 186 4.03 -7.21 2.18
N ILE A 187 4.48 -8.41 2.55
CA ILE A 187 3.67 -9.46 3.15
C ILE A 187 4.30 -9.88 4.48
N HIS A 188 3.55 -9.81 5.59
CA HIS A 188 4.12 -10.02 6.93
C HIS A 188 3.16 -10.65 7.95
N HIS A 189 1.97 -11.09 7.53
CA HIS A 189 1.01 -11.76 8.40
C HIS A 189 0.96 -13.26 8.10
N GLY A 190 1.94 -14.03 8.61
CA GLY A 190 2.01 -15.47 8.34
C GLY A 190 2.24 -15.79 6.87
N ASN A 191 3.16 -15.07 6.21
CA ASN A 191 3.47 -15.13 4.77
C ASN A 191 2.31 -14.71 3.85
N ARG A 192 1.39 -13.89 4.35
CA ARG A 192 0.30 -13.28 3.61
C ARG A 192 0.30 -11.76 3.80
N GLY A 193 -0.06 -11.03 2.74
CA GLY A 193 -0.26 -9.59 2.78
C GLY A 193 -1.73 -9.21 2.85
N ALA A 194 -2.01 -7.92 2.66
CA ALA A 194 -3.33 -7.41 2.33
C ALA A 194 -3.22 -6.52 1.09
N MET A 195 -4.14 -6.67 0.15
CA MET A 195 -4.16 -5.96 -1.11
C MET A 195 -5.59 -5.57 -1.46
N ALA A 196 -5.81 -4.29 -1.79
CA ALA A 196 -7.11 -3.77 -2.18
C ALA A 196 -7.13 -3.41 -3.66
N TYR A 197 -8.25 -3.64 -4.29
CA TYR A 197 -8.46 -3.49 -5.72
C TYR A 197 -9.40 -2.32 -6.02
N ALA A 198 -9.40 -1.89 -7.28
CA ALA A 198 -10.17 -0.73 -7.72
C ALA A 198 -11.69 -0.88 -7.61
N ASP A 199 -12.21 -2.10 -7.55
CA ASP A 199 -13.63 -2.39 -7.25
C ASP A 199 -13.94 -2.41 -5.75
N GLY A 200 -12.94 -2.19 -4.91
CA GLY A 200 -13.06 -2.13 -3.46
C GLY A 200 -12.94 -3.48 -2.75
N HIS A 201 -12.74 -4.62 -3.41
CA HIS A 201 -12.48 -5.86 -2.69
C HIS A 201 -11.06 -5.91 -2.12
N VAL A 202 -10.84 -6.75 -1.12
CA VAL A 202 -9.55 -6.99 -0.47
C VAL A 202 -9.23 -8.47 -0.51
N ASP A 203 -7.98 -8.78 -0.83
CA ASP A 203 -7.43 -10.12 -0.97
C ASP A 203 -6.19 -10.27 -0.07
N HIS A 204 -5.76 -11.50 0.15
CA HIS A 204 -4.61 -11.86 0.97
C HIS A 204 -3.56 -12.62 0.17
N PRO A 205 -2.82 -11.96 -0.73
CA PRO A 205 -1.83 -12.63 -1.56
C PRO A 205 -0.68 -13.19 -0.71
N GLY A 206 -0.21 -14.35 -1.11
CA GLY A 206 1.07 -14.92 -0.70
C GLY A 206 2.18 -14.57 -1.68
N GLU A 207 3.37 -15.11 -1.46
CA GLU A 207 4.55 -14.86 -2.29
C GLU A 207 4.34 -15.28 -3.76
N LEU A 208 3.78 -16.46 -4.01
CA LEU A 208 3.50 -16.93 -5.37
C LEU A 208 2.45 -16.06 -6.07
N ASP A 209 1.39 -15.70 -5.34
CA ASP A 209 0.33 -14.84 -5.89
C ASP A 209 0.89 -13.48 -6.33
N LEU A 210 1.84 -12.89 -5.58
CA LEU A 210 2.47 -11.63 -5.96
C LEU A 210 3.29 -11.76 -7.25
N ARG A 211 4.04 -12.86 -7.39
CA ARG A 211 4.82 -13.15 -8.61
C ARG A 211 3.91 -13.28 -9.83
N GLU A 212 2.84 -14.05 -9.72
CA GLU A 212 1.83 -14.22 -10.79
C GLU A 212 1.16 -12.90 -11.16
N LYS A 213 1.00 -11.98 -10.19
CA LYS A 213 0.50 -10.63 -10.43
C LYS A 213 1.55 -9.68 -11.03
N GLY A 214 2.78 -10.13 -11.24
CA GLY A 214 3.86 -9.41 -11.89
C GLY A 214 4.69 -8.51 -10.96
N PHE A 215 4.71 -8.81 -9.66
CA PHE A 215 5.65 -8.18 -8.75
C PHE A 215 7.03 -8.82 -8.89
N THR A 216 8.03 -8.01 -9.24
CA THR A 216 9.42 -8.45 -9.35
C THR A 216 10.20 -8.24 -8.05
N ARG A 217 9.75 -7.31 -7.20
CA ARG A 217 10.37 -7.00 -5.91
C ARG A 217 9.31 -6.77 -4.84
N PHE A 218 9.44 -7.45 -3.73
CA PHE A 218 8.58 -7.28 -2.55
C PHE A 218 9.29 -7.80 -1.29
N VAL A 219 8.71 -7.52 -0.13
CA VAL A 219 9.26 -7.93 1.17
C VAL A 219 8.38 -8.99 1.81
N VAL A 220 9.00 -10.08 2.28
CA VAL A 220 8.33 -11.16 3.01
C VAL A 220 8.91 -11.21 4.42
N ASN A 221 8.10 -10.88 5.43
CA ASN A 221 8.51 -10.89 6.84
C ASN A 221 9.83 -10.12 7.11
N GLY A 222 10.01 -8.96 6.46
CA GLY A 222 11.22 -8.15 6.57
C GLY A 222 12.40 -8.58 5.70
N ILE A 223 12.24 -9.62 4.89
CA ILE A 223 13.27 -10.11 3.96
C ILE A 223 12.86 -9.74 2.54
N ARG A 224 13.75 -9.03 1.84
CA ARG A 224 13.54 -8.67 0.44
C ARG A 224 13.59 -9.91 -0.45
N ARG A 225 12.71 -9.96 -1.43
CA ARG A 225 12.65 -10.93 -2.51
C ARG A 225 12.76 -10.21 -3.85
N GLU A 226 13.56 -10.74 -4.76
CA GLU A 226 13.73 -10.24 -6.13
C GLU A 226 13.61 -11.43 -7.10
N TYR A 227 12.89 -11.22 -8.23
CA TYR A 227 12.59 -12.24 -9.22
C TYR A 227 12.76 -11.73 -10.64
#